data_247e8d801f2464ed2cabd24974ca929f
#
_entry.id   247e8d801f2464ed2cabd24974ca929f
#
_cell.length_a   1.000
_cell.length_b   1.000
_cell.length_c   1.000
_cell.angle_alpha   90.00
_cell.angle_beta   90.00
_cell.angle_gamma   90.00
#
_symmetry.space_group_name_H-M   'P 1'
#
loop_
_entity.id
_entity.type
_entity.pdbx_description
1 polymer ?
#
loop_
_entity_poly.entity_id
_entity_poly.type
_entity_poly.pdbx_seq_one_letter_code
_entity_poly.pdbx_strand_id
1 'polypeptide(L)'
;MNQLNIVTRWSVVLLLLLFSLAIVQCGGQVRASQNGDIVTVHYTGTLDTGEVFDSSRDRDPFQVTIGSGQVIPGFDEALKGLSVGDTVTKRMEPENAYGLHRADLVVEAFKDELPPDVIVGQVLQGATGGIFTIVSIEGDIVELDGNHRLAGQALTFEIEMIEIKD
;
A
#
# COMPACT_ATOMS: atom_id res chain seq x y z
N MET A 1 -69.00 41.36 -5.74
CA MET A 1 -68.28 40.77 -6.80
C MET A 1 -66.78 40.96 -6.51
N ASN A 2 -65.97 39.89 -6.55
CA ASN A 2 -64.49 39.77 -6.32
C ASN A 2 -63.98 39.41 -4.93
N GLN A 3 -64.46 38.34 -4.36
CA GLN A 3 -63.76 37.70 -3.25
C GLN A 3 -63.23 36.27 -3.57
N LEU A 4 -63.38 35.77 -4.84
CA LEU A 4 -63.07 34.37 -5.16
C LEU A 4 -61.65 34.11 -5.73
N ASN A 5 -60.82 35.15 -5.93
CA ASN A 5 -59.54 35.00 -6.64
C ASN A 5 -58.26 34.99 -5.75
N ILE A 6 -58.39 35.19 -4.45
CA ILE A 6 -57.22 35.29 -3.58
C ILE A 6 -56.86 33.92 -2.98
N VAL A 7 -57.85 33.11 -2.65
CA VAL A 7 -57.62 31.78 -2.00
C VAL A 7 -56.98 30.77 -2.95
N THR A 8 -57.33 30.83 -4.26
CA THR A 8 -56.82 29.91 -5.26
C THR A 8 -55.33 30.15 -5.62
N ARG A 9 -54.89 31.41 -5.51
CA ARG A 9 -53.48 31.76 -5.84
C ARG A 9 -52.51 31.39 -4.73
N TRP A 10 -52.94 31.31 -3.50
CA TRP A 10 -52.09 30.94 -2.35
C TRP A 10 -51.94 29.41 -2.24
N SER A 11 -52.95 28.63 -2.64
CA SER A 11 -52.89 27.16 -2.64
C SER A 11 -51.94 26.61 -3.68
N VAL A 12 -51.79 27.26 -4.85
CA VAL A 12 -50.85 26.84 -5.90
C VAL A 12 -49.42 27.18 -5.53
N VAL A 13 -49.18 28.32 -4.86
CA VAL A 13 -47.85 28.72 -4.40
C VAL A 13 -47.38 27.83 -3.25
N LEU A 14 -48.27 27.42 -2.35
CA LEU A 14 -47.95 26.50 -1.26
C LEU A 14 -47.66 25.08 -1.74
N LEU A 15 -48.33 24.64 -2.82
CA LEU A 15 -48.10 23.32 -3.43
C LEU A 15 -46.77 23.23 -4.19
N LEU A 16 -46.29 24.36 -4.78
CA LEU A 16 -45.02 24.44 -5.47
C LEU A 16 -43.80 24.53 -4.53
N LEU A 17 -44.01 24.96 -3.27
CA LEU A 17 -42.94 25.01 -2.26
C LEU A 17 -42.72 23.69 -1.54
N LEU A 18 -43.63 22.71 -1.64
CA LEU A 18 -43.46 21.37 -1.05
C LEU A 18 -42.82 20.34 -2.00
N PHE A 19 -42.58 20.69 -3.29
CA PHE A 19 -42.02 19.76 -4.28
C PHE A 19 -40.51 19.90 -4.46
N SER A 20 -39.84 20.79 -3.75
CA SER A 20 -38.40 21.10 -3.94
C SER A 20 -37.49 20.52 -2.85
N LEU A 21 -37.93 19.55 -2.02
CA LEU A 21 -37.08 18.98 -0.97
C LEU A 21 -36.96 17.45 -1.01
N ALA A 22 -36.99 16.89 -2.21
CA ALA A 22 -36.54 15.50 -2.41
C ALA A 22 -35.16 15.55 -3.10
N ILE A 23 -34.17 16.14 -2.47
CA ILE A 23 -32.78 15.80 -2.74
C ILE A 23 -32.61 14.42 -2.11
N VAL A 24 -32.74 13.40 -2.97
CA VAL A 24 -32.25 12.05 -2.67
C VAL A 24 -30.76 12.20 -2.48
N GLN A 25 -30.33 12.39 -1.24
CA GLN A 25 -28.95 12.15 -0.84
C GLN A 25 -28.71 10.64 -0.98
N CYS A 26 -28.40 10.17 -2.18
CA CYS A 26 -27.60 8.98 -2.37
C CYS A 26 -26.17 9.27 -1.88
N GLY A 27 -26.04 9.61 -0.61
CA GLY A 27 -24.80 9.56 0.13
C GLY A 27 -24.58 8.08 0.49
N GLY A 28 -23.92 7.31 -0.37
CA GLY A 28 -23.29 6.10 0.10
C GLY A 28 -22.47 6.49 1.33
N GLN A 29 -22.71 5.84 2.47
CA GLN A 29 -21.89 6.06 3.66
C GLN A 29 -20.46 5.74 3.26
N VAL A 30 -19.62 6.77 3.24
CA VAL A 30 -18.19 6.61 2.99
C VAL A 30 -17.64 5.96 4.26
N ARG A 31 -17.55 4.65 4.23
CA ARG A 31 -17.05 3.86 5.36
C ARG A 31 -15.53 3.90 5.33
N ALA A 32 -14.92 4.12 6.49
CA ALA A 32 -13.50 3.98 6.69
C ALA A 32 -13.10 2.51 6.84
N SER A 33 -11.96 2.15 6.30
CA SER A 33 -11.37 0.81 6.36
C SER A 33 -10.95 0.44 7.79
N GLN A 34 -11.07 -0.83 8.15
CA GLN A 34 -10.73 -1.37 9.47
C GLN A 34 -10.09 -2.75 9.36
N ASN A 35 -9.58 -3.26 10.47
CA ASN A 35 -9.04 -4.63 10.54
C ASN A 35 -10.07 -5.66 10.06
N GLY A 36 -9.62 -6.58 9.21
CA GLY A 36 -10.43 -7.64 8.62
C GLY A 36 -11.03 -7.30 7.27
N ASP A 37 -11.06 -6.02 6.87
CA ASP A 37 -11.54 -5.62 5.55
C ASP A 37 -10.61 -6.11 4.45
N ILE A 38 -11.19 -6.51 3.34
CA ILE A 38 -10.47 -6.77 2.10
C ILE A 38 -10.46 -5.45 1.32
N VAL A 39 -9.29 -4.87 1.12
CA VAL A 39 -9.14 -3.61 0.40
C VAL A 39 -8.40 -3.81 -0.92
N THR A 40 -8.72 -2.97 -1.88
CA THR A 40 -8.05 -2.88 -3.18
C THR A 40 -7.43 -1.51 -3.30
N VAL A 41 -6.13 -1.44 -3.58
CA VAL A 41 -5.37 -0.19 -3.60
C VAL A 41 -4.45 -0.09 -4.82
N HIS A 42 -4.15 1.15 -5.24
CA HIS A 42 -2.94 1.43 -5.98
C HIS A 42 -1.88 1.98 -5.03
N TYR A 43 -0.62 1.65 -5.29
CA TYR A 43 0.48 2.18 -4.51
C TYR A 43 1.72 2.47 -5.38
N THR A 44 2.58 3.32 -4.84
CA THR A 44 3.95 3.55 -5.32
C THR A 44 4.88 3.59 -4.11
N GLY A 45 5.87 2.72 -4.11
CA GLY A 45 6.90 2.65 -3.07
C GLY A 45 8.22 3.27 -3.53
N THR A 46 8.76 4.19 -2.74
CA THR A 46 10.01 4.90 -3.01
C THR A 46 10.99 4.77 -1.86
N LEU A 47 12.29 4.75 -2.19
CA LEU A 47 13.38 4.89 -1.24
C LEU A 47 13.57 6.37 -0.84
N ASP A 48 14.31 6.64 0.23
CA ASP A 48 14.70 8.02 0.62
C ASP A 48 15.53 8.73 -0.46
N THR A 49 16.13 7.99 -1.38
CA THR A 49 16.83 8.54 -2.57
C THR A 49 15.86 9.07 -3.63
N GLY A 50 14.55 8.78 -3.52
CA GLY A 50 13.54 9.07 -4.53
C GLY A 50 13.39 7.98 -5.60
N GLU A 51 14.18 6.91 -5.54
CA GLU A 51 14.06 5.76 -6.45
C GLU A 51 12.76 4.99 -6.17
N VAL A 52 11.98 4.71 -7.23
CA VAL A 52 10.81 3.84 -7.14
C VAL A 52 11.28 2.38 -7.18
N PHE A 53 11.02 1.63 -6.11
CA PHE A 53 11.38 0.21 -6.04
C PHE A 53 10.22 -0.73 -6.38
N ASP A 54 8.97 -0.27 -6.25
CA ASP A 54 7.77 -1.01 -6.64
C ASP A 54 6.58 -0.07 -6.83
N SER A 55 5.66 -0.43 -7.76
CA SER A 55 4.42 0.30 -8.01
C SER A 55 3.37 -0.61 -8.63
N SER A 56 2.10 -0.40 -8.30
CA SER A 56 0.97 -1.06 -8.96
C SER A 56 0.29 -0.19 -10.04
N ARG A 57 0.79 1.02 -10.33
CA ARG A 57 0.12 1.97 -11.22
C ARG A 57 -0.02 1.47 -12.67
N ASP A 58 0.92 0.64 -13.14
CA ASP A 58 0.95 0.09 -14.49
C ASP A 58 0.46 -1.37 -14.56
N ARG A 59 -0.19 -1.85 -13.52
CA ARG A 59 -0.73 -3.22 -13.40
C ARG A 59 -2.05 -3.21 -12.64
N ASP A 60 -2.67 -4.39 -12.46
CA ASP A 60 -3.89 -4.53 -11.69
C ASP A 60 -3.69 -3.99 -10.25
N PRO A 61 -4.73 -3.34 -9.68
CA PRO A 61 -4.71 -2.89 -8.30
C PRO A 61 -4.42 -4.04 -7.34
N PHE A 62 -3.68 -3.75 -6.28
CA PHE A 62 -3.28 -4.73 -5.27
C PHE A 62 -4.40 -4.94 -4.26
N GLN A 63 -4.76 -6.21 -4.03
CA GLN A 63 -5.77 -6.58 -3.03
C GLN A 63 -5.10 -7.17 -1.79
N VAL A 64 -5.54 -6.75 -0.61
CA VAL A 64 -5.01 -7.22 0.67
C VAL A 64 -6.07 -7.19 1.76
N THR A 65 -5.97 -8.10 2.74
CA THR A 65 -6.79 -8.08 3.95
C THR A 65 -6.03 -7.36 5.07
N ILE A 66 -6.63 -6.28 5.59
CA ILE A 66 -6.02 -5.49 6.68
C ILE A 66 -5.86 -6.35 7.94
N GLY A 67 -4.65 -6.35 8.51
CA GLY A 67 -4.33 -7.12 9.72
C GLY A 67 -4.00 -8.58 9.48
N SER A 68 -3.89 -9.04 8.22
CA SER A 68 -3.57 -10.44 7.90
C SER A 68 -2.08 -10.77 7.95
N GLY A 69 -1.20 -9.76 8.03
CA GLY A 69 0.25 -9.95 7.95
C GLY A 69 0.77 -10.26 6.54
N GLN A 70 -0.03 -10.05 5.51
CA GLN A 70 0.39 -10.24 4.10
C GLN A 70 1.33 -9.15 3.60
N VAL A 71 1.33 -8.00 4.26
CA VAL A 71 2.16 -6.83 3.93
C VAL A 71 2.96 -6.39 5.15
N ILE A 72 3.96 -5.53 4.94
CA ILE A 72 4.77 -4.95 6.02
C ILE A 72 3.89 -4.16 7.00
N PRO A 73 4.25 -4.14 8.31
CA PRO A 73 3.41 -3.53 9.35
C PRO A 73 3.03 -2.08 9.08
N GLY A 74 3.97 -1.28 8.58
CA GLY A 74 3.73 0.14 8.26
C GLY A 74 2.72 0.34 7.13
N PHE A 75 2.70 -0.55 6.13
CA PHE A 75 1.72 -0.51 5.03
C PHE A 75 0.33 -0.90 5.56
N ASP A 76 0.24 -1.96 6.35
CA ASP A 76 -1.00 -2.42 6.97
C ASP A 76 -1.63 -1.31 7.84
N GLU A 77 -0.81 -0.63 8.64
CA GLU A 77 -1.28 0.49 9.48
C GLU A 77 -1.72 1.71 8.65
N ALA A 78 -1.06 1.96 7.51
CA ALA A 78 -1.43 3.07 6.62
C ALA A 78 -2.77 2.87 5.91
N LEU A 79 -3.24 1.63 5.79
CA LEU A 79 -4.54 1.31 5.17
C LEU A 79 -5.72 1.63 6.09
N LYS A 80 -5.52 1.65 7.41
CA LYS A 80 -6.61 1.81 8.39
C LYS A 80 -7.16 3.23 8.41
N GLY A 81 -8.47 3.35 8.44
CA GLY A 81 -9.17 4.64 8.52
C GLY A 81 -9.32 5.35 7.17
N LEU A 82 -8.84 4.77 6.07
CA LEU A 82 -9.03 5.32 4.73
C LEU A 82 -10.41 4.98 4.19
N SER A 83 -10.95 5.90 3.42
CA SER A 83 -12.18 5.73 2.65
C SER A 83 -11.84 5.54 1.16
N VAL A 84 -12.76 4.96 0.39
CA VAL A 84 -12.59 4.85 -1.07
C VAL A 84 -12.36 6.23 -1.68
N GLY A 85 -11.30 6.36 -2.47
CA GLY A 85 -10.85 7.61 -3.10
C GLY A 85 -9.82 8.39 -2.28
N ASP A 86 -9.55 8.00 -1.02
CA ASP A 86 -8.49 8.64 -0.23
C ASP A 86 -7.11 8.21 -0.72
N THR A 87 -6.17 9.15 -0.62
CA THR A 87 -4.74 8.91 -0.86
C THR A 87 -3.95 9.30 0.38
N VAL A 88 -3.04 8.42 0.81
CA VAL A 88 -2.13 8.67 1.93
C VAL A 88 -0.69 8.47 1.48
N THR A 89 0.20 9.33 1.95
CA THR A 89 1.66 9.14 1.82
C THR A 89 2.23 8.86 3.21
N LYS A 90 2.86 7.70 3.38
CA LYS A 90 3.43 7.27 4.66
C LYS A 90 4.87 6.85 4.48
N ARG A 91 5.78 7.50 5.21
CA ARG A 91 7.16 7.03 5.39
C ARG A 91 7.22 6.06 6.57
N MET A 92 7.88 4.94 6.37
CA MET A 92 7.99 3.83 7.31
C MET A 92 9.45 3.59 7.61
N GLU A 93 9.80 3.58 8.90
CA GLU A 93 11.14 3.20 9.34
C GLU A 93 11.37 1.70 9.10
N PRO A 94 12.64 1.26 9.03
CA PRO A 94 12.98 -0.14 8.72
C PRO A 94 12.25 -1.16 9.58
N GLU A 95 12.05 -0.87 10.87
CA GLU A 95 11.37 -1.75 11.84
C GLU A 95 9.90 -2.03 11.47
N ASN A 96 9.26 -1.07 10.80
CA ASN A 96 7.88 -1.18 10.32
C ASN A 96 7.81 -1.56 8.83
N ALA A 97 8.96 -1.86 8.21
CA ALA A 97 9.11 -2.29 6.83
C ALA A 97 9.71 -3.71 6.77
N TYR A 98 10.87 -3.88 6.18
CA TYR A 98 11.53 -5.19 6.04
C TYR A 98 12.53 -5.50 7.17
N GLY A 99 12.50 -4.72 8.25
CA GLY A 99 13.37 -4.86 9.40
C GLY A 99 14.74 -4.19 9.23
N LEU A 100 15.49 -4.18 10.32
CA LEU A 100 16.88 -3.69 10.29
C LEU A 100 17.77 -4.66 9.53
N HIS A 101 18.84 -4.12 8.91
CA HIS A 101 19.88 -4.96 8.34
C HIS A 101 20.62 -5.70 9.46
N ARG A 102 20.74 -7.02 9.32
CA ARG A 102 21.35 -7.93 10.30
C ARG A 102 22.72 -8.37 9.81
N ALA A 103 23.76 -7.93 10.49
CA ALA A 103 25.12 -8.29 10.14
C ALA A 103 25.40 -9.81 10.32
N ASP A 104 24.67 -10.49 11.20
CA ASP A 104 24.79 -11.94 11.41
C ASP A 104 24.19 -12.78 10.26
N LEU A 105 23.49 -12.18 9.31
CA LEU A 105 23.03 -12.79 8.07
C LEU A 105 24.00 -12.57 6.90
N VAL A 106 25.07 -11.81 7.12
CA VAL A 106 26.15 -11.65 6.14
C VAL A 106 27.21 -12.70 6.44
N VAL A 107 27.49 -13.57 5.48
CA VAL A 107 28.42 -14.69 5.65
C VAL A 107 29.44 -14.73 4.51
N GLU A 108 30.62 -15.25 4.80
CA GLU A 108 31.64 -15.51 3.80
C GLU A 108 31.56 -16.96 3.31
N ALA A 109 31.79 -17.16 2.01
CA ALA A 109 31.95 -18.46 1.37
C ALA A 109 33.16 -18.45 0.49
N PHE A 110 33.78 -19.63 0.22
CA PHE A 110 34.81 -19.76 -0.78
C PHE A 110 34.20 -19.85 -2.18
N LYS A 111 34.89 -19.26 -3.15
CA LYS A 111 34.41 -19.21 -4.54
C LYS A 111 34.24 -20.57 -5.17
N ASP A 112 35.05 -21.57 -4.76
CA ASP A 112 34.98 -22.96 -5.21
C ASP A 112 33.78 -23.75 -4.63
N GLU A 113 33.14 -23.21 -3.58
CA GLU A 113 31.89 -23.74 -2.99
C GLU A 113 30.64 -23.24 -3.72
N LEU A 114 30.78 -22.26 -4.60
CA LEU A 114 29.67 -21.58 -5.29
C LEU A 114 29.63 -22.03 -6.78
N PRO A 115 28.49 -21.76 -7.47
CA PRO A 115 28.46 -21.97 -8.93
C PRO A 115 29.57 -21.21 -9.66
N PRO A 116 30.05 -21.69 -10.80
CA PRO A 116 31.05 -20.97 -11.57
C PRO A 116 30.56 -19.63 -12.06
N ASP A 117 31.46 -18.67 -12.24
CA ASP A 117 31.20 -17.36 -12.85
C ASP A 117 30.19 -16.48 -12.09
N VAL A 118 30.14 -16.59 -10.74
CA VAL A 118 29.30 -15.72 -9.89
C VAL A 118 29.75 -14.26 -10.00
N ILE A 119 28.77 -13.35 -9.93
CA ILE A 119 28.99 -11.90 -10.00
C ILE A 119 28.31 -11.17 -8.84
N VAL A 120 28.83 -10.03 -8.47
CA VAL A 120 28.19 -9.14 -7.47
C VAL A 120 26.80 -8.75 -7.92
N GLY A 121 25.82 -8.80 -6.99
CA GLY A 121 24.40 -8.57 -7.23
C GLY A 121 23.63 -9.84 -7.65
N GLN A 122 24.30 -10.95 -7.91
CA GLN A 122 23.63 -12.22 -8.22
C GLN A 122 22.95 -12.77 -6.97
N VAL A 123 21.72 -13.29 -7.16
CA VAL A 123 20.95 -13.97 -6.11
C VAL A 123 21.17 -15.47 -6.21
N LEU A 124 21.54 -16.08 -5.10
CA LEU A 124 21.78 -17.52 -4.96
C LEU A 124 20.78 -18.13 -3.97
N GLN A 125 20.42 -19.38 -4.23
CA GLN A 125 19.68 -20.19 -3.26
C GLN A 125 20.66 -21.10 -2.53
N GLY A 126 20.73 -20.96 -1.21
CA GLY A 126 21.53 -21.85 -0.37
C GLY A 126 20.93 -23.25 -0.25
N ALA A 127 21.75 -24.23 0.09
CA ALA A 127 21.37 -25.63 0.21
C ALA A 127 20.22 -25.88 1.22
N THR A 128 20.05 -25.02 2.21
CA THR A 128 18.98 -25.08 3.21
C THR A 128 17.75 -24.26 2.84
N GLY A 129 17.68 -23.71 1.61
CA GLY A 129 16.57 -22.92 1.08
C GLY A 129 16.66 -21.42 1.37
N GLY A 130 17.71 -20.94 2.04
CA GLY A 130 17.96 -19.50 2.20
C GLY A 130 18.28 -18.82 0.86
N ILE A 131 17.89 -17.55 0.74
CA ILE A 131 18.21 -16.71 -0.42
C ILE A 131 19.32 -15.75 -0.01
N PHE A 132 20.37 -15.65 -0.81
CA PHE A 132 21.51 -14.79 -0.56
C PHE A 132 21.81 -13.93 -1.79
N THR A 133 22.23 -12.69 -1.55
CA THR A 133 22.76 -11.82 -2.60
C THR A 133 24.27 -11.72 -2.46
N ILE A 134 25.01 -11.88 -3.55
CA ILE A 134 26.45 -11.64 -3.54
C ILE A 134 26.71 -10.14 -3.44
N VAL A 135 27.36 -9.70 -2.35
CA VAL A 135 27.62 -8.28 -2.09
C VAL A 135 29.06 -7.89 -2.39
N SER A 136 30.01 -8.83 -2.25
CA SER A 136 31.40 -8.61 -2.66
C SER A 136 32.09 -9.89 -3.12
N ILE A 137 33.15 -9.74 -3.91
CA ILE A 137 34.05 -10.84 -4.34
C ILE A 137 35.48 -10.30 -4.21
N GLU A 138 36.24 -10.85 -3.26
CA GLU A 138 37.64 -10.47 -3.01
C GLU A 138 38.54 -11.70 -3.11
N GLY A 139 39.18 -11.89 -4.27
CA GLY A 139 39.96 -13.06 -4.56
C GLY A 139 39.13 -14.34 -4.57
N ASP A 140 39.39 -15.23 -3.61
CA ASP A 140 38.65 -16.48 -3.43
C ASP A 140 37.53 -16.39 -2.38
N ILE A 141 37.35 -15.25 -1.75
CA ILE A 141 36.29 -14.99 -0.74
C ILE A 141 35.14 -14.25 -1.40
N VAL A 142 33.93 -14.74 -1.15
CA VAL A 142 32.66 -14.16 -1.62
C VAL A 142 31.80 -13.87 -0.41
N GLU A 143 31.39 -12.63 -0.27
CA GLU A 143 30.45 -12.20 0.79
C GLU A 143 29.02 -12.34 0.30
N LEU A 144 28.21 -13.04 1.10
CA LEU A 144 26.82 -13.40 0.83
C LEU A 144 25.91 -12.74 1.87
N ASP A 145 24.98 -11.91 1.45
CA ASP A 145 24.00 -11.27 2.31
C ASP A 145 22.64 -11.99 2.22
N GLY A 146 22.20 -12.57 3.35
CA GLY A 146 20.90 -13.22 3.51
C GLY A 146 19.78 -12.29 3.97
N ASN A 147 20.02 -10.97 4.09
CA ASN A 147 19.00 -10.02 4.38
C ASN A 147 18.02 -9.80 3.21
N HIS A 148 16.83 -9.34 3.51
CA HIS A 148 15.95 -8.82 2.47
C HIS A 148 16.62 -7.59 1.82
N ARG A 149 16.54 -7.45 0.48
CA ARG A 149 17.22 -6.36 -0.26
C ARG A 149 16.87 -4.94 0.21
N LEU A 150 15.72 -4.78 0.89
CA LEU A 150 15.26 -3.51 1.47
C LEU A 150 15.43 -3.45 2.99
N ALA A 151 16.06 -4.44 3.63
CA ALA A 151 16.35 -4.39 5.06
C ALA A 151 17.26 -3.19 5.39
N GLY A 152 17.00 -2.53 6.51
CA GLY A 152 17.72 -1.33 6.93
C GLY A 152 17.34 -0.06 6.19
N GLN A 153 16.43 -0.12 5.20
CA GLN A 153 16.00 1.03 4.43
C GLN A 153 14.63 1.51 4.90
N ALA A 154 14.49 2.82 5.08
CA ALA A 154 13.19 3.44 5.26
C ALA A 154 12.50 3.55 3.89
N LEU A 155 11.19 3.32 3.89
CA LEU A 155 10.37 3.27 2.67
C LEU A 155 9.25 4.28 2.75
N THR A 156 8.97 4.95 1.66
CA THR A 156 7.79 5.83 1.54
C THR A 156 6.81 5.22 0.55
N PHE A 157 5.57 5.02 1.00
CA PHE A 157 4.48 4.59 0.14
C PHE A 157 3.45 5.70 -0.03
N GLU A 158 3.09 5.95 -1.27
CA GLU A 158 1.85 6.62 -1.64
C GLU A 158 0.82 5.54 -1.94
N ILE A 159 -0.32 5.55 -1.25
CA ILE A 159 -1.37 4.53 -1.33
C ILE A 159 -2.70 5.21 -1.62
N GLU A 160 -3.40 4.75 -2.66
CA GLU A 160 -4.74 5.21 -3.02
C GLU A 160 -5.75 4.07 -2.81
N MET A 161 -6.80 4.33 -2.03
CA MET A 161 -7.86 3.37 -1.74
C MET A 161 -8.88 3.32 -2.88
N ILE A 162 -8.97 2.18 -3.56
CA ILE A 162 -9.87 1.98 -4.72
C ILE A 162 -11.18 1.32 -4.31
N GLU A 163 -11.12 0.33 -3.40
CA GLU A 163 -12.31 -0.44 -2.99
C GLU A 163 -12.13 -0.96 -1.57
N ILE A 164 -13.24 -1.05 -0.83
CA ILE A 164 -13.31 -1.69 0.49
C ILE A 164 -14.42 -2.72 0.44
N LYS A 165 -14.09 -3.99 0.70
CA LYS A 165 -15.02 -5.12 0.85
C LYS A 165 -15.06 -5.57 2.30
N ASP A 166 -16.23 -6.03 2.72
CA ASP A 166 -16.43 -6.66 4.04
C ASP A 166 -15.90 -8.10 4.05
#